data_3ee695bb59a74e69785ac56aa6ed2601
#
_entry.id   3ee695bb59a74e69785ac56aa6ed2601
#
_cell.length_a   1.000
_cell.length_b   1.000
_cell.length_c   1.000
_cell.angle_alpha   90.00
_cell.angle_beta   90.00
_cell.angle_gamma   90.00
#
_symmetry.space_group_name_H-M   'P 1'
#
loop_
_entity.id
_entity.type
_entity.pdbx_description
1 polymer ?
#
loop_
_entity_poly.entity_id
_entity_poly.type
_entity_poly.pdbx_seq_one_letter_code
_entity_poly.pdbx_strand_id
1 'polypeptide(L)'
;MRVLLIGSDGSLGLALADHLKRWGRHELESVSSSVSRWKSERHAKKVVRRARADIVVDARLQGAIDSGELINELDVERSHWLAKACQRSGAGYFLVSSARVFAGDAERGYREQDPPDNPETVGRLLASAEQRTRETCERHVVLRLGPVFSAAGINVLSHMLEQLIAGGSLLLDNQLRGCPVESLDAARVVAGMLDQFGAGAEAWGTYHYCSTDATNCYEFAEALLASASQFSRFSPDGVQLQLLEGPGRALNRSLQCSAIRSAFAIKQVSWRSFVADTVRQYFYQRQQQQASKEL
;
A
#
# COMPACT_ATOMS: atom_id res chain seq x y z
N MET A 1 17.73 14.41 -1.74
CA MET A 1 17.14 14.13 -3.07
C MET A 1 15.83 14.88 -3.24
N ARG A 2 15.43 15.10 -4.49
CA ARG A 2 14.07 15.53 -4.86
C ARG A 2 13.22 14.32 -5.14
N VAL A 3 12.16 14.16 -4.37
CA VAL A 3 11.21 13.05 -4.48
C VAL A 3 9.91 13.57 -5.09
N LEU A 4 9.46 12.95 -6.17
CA LEU A 4 8.13 13.19 -6.74
C LEU A 4 7.22 12.01 -6.33
N LEU A 5 6.25 12.28 -5.47
CA LEU A 5 5.27 11.30 -5.01
C LEU A 5 3.98 11.42 -5.84
N ILE A 6 3.61 10.35 -6.53
CA ILE A 6 2.36 10.23 -7.28
C ILE A 6 1.40 9.31 -6.52
N GLY A 7 0.15 9.72 -6.36
CA GLY A 7 -0.84 9.03 -5.52
C GLY A 7 -0.75 9.45 -4.06
N SER A 8 -0.45 10.74 -3.81
CA SER A 8 -0.26 11.29 -2.47
C SER A 8 -1.54 11.38 -1.63
N ASP A 9 -2.69 11.09 -2.20
CA ASP A 9 -4.03 11.09 -1.59
C ASP A 9 -4.51 9.70 -1.11
N GLY A 10 -3.84 8.62 -1.48
CA GLY A 10 -4.08 7.30 -0.93
C GLY A 10 -3.49 7.12 0.48
N SER A 11 -3.90 6.08 1.20
CA SER A 11 -3.47 5.82 2.60
C SER A 11 -1.94 5.83 2.77
N LEU A 12 -1.22 5.08 1.93
CA LEU A 12 0.25 5.11 1.93
C LEU A 12 0.80 6.47 1.50
N GLY A 13 0.21 7.09 0.46
CA GLY A 13 0.67 8.38 -0.05
C GLY A 13 0.59 9.49 0.98
N LEU A 14 -0.50 9.56 1.74
CA LEU A 14 -0.69 10.50 2.86
C LEU A 14 0.37 10.28 3.95
N ALA A 15 0.54 9.02 4.38
CA ALA A 15 1.51 8.66 5.41
C ALA A 15 2.96 8.97 4.97
N LEU A 16 3.31 8.66 3.73
CA LEU A 16 4.63 8.93 3.18
C LEU A 16 4.91 10.42 3.03
N ALA A 17 3.92 11.19 2.55
CA ALA A 17 4.05 12.64 2.44
C ALA A 17 4.25 13.30 3.80
N ASP A 18 3.50 12.88 4.83
CA ASP A 18 3.66 13.37 6.20
C ASP A 18 5.03 12.98 6.77
N HIS A 19 5.43 11.71 6.61
CA HIS A 19 6.72 11.21 7.09
C HIS A 19 7.90 12.00 6.49
N LEU A 20 7.92 12.17 5.16
CA LEU A 20 8.99 12.90 4.47
C LEU A 20 9.03 14.39 4.84
N LYS A 21 7.88 15.02 5.08
CA LYS A 21 7.81 16.41 5.55
C LYS A 21 8.34 16.58 6.97
N ARG A 22 8.02 15.65 7.88
CA ARG A 22 8.44 15.73 9.29
C ARG A 22 9.94 15.50 9.45
N TRP A 23 10.50 14.55 8.72
CA TRP A 23 11.90 14.13 8.90
C TRP A 23 12.88 14.81 7.94
N GLY A 24 12.39 15.60 6.99
CA GLY A 24 13.05 16.70 6.30
C GLY A 24 14.32 16.42 5.48
N ARG A 25 14.61 15.15 5.15
CA ARG A 25 15.83 14.79 4.39
C ARG A 25 15.71 14.94 2.88
N HIS A 26 14.48 15.06 2.37
CA HIS A 26 14.17 15.11 0.94
C HIS A 26 13.27 16.29 0.61
N GLU A 27 13.51 16.91 -0.54
CA GLU A 27 12.56 17.84 -1.13
C GLU A 27 11.41 17.03 -1.73
N LEU A 28 10.18 17.29 -1.30
CA LEU A 28 8.99 16.55 -1.73
C LEU A 28 8.08 17.40 -2.62
N GLU A 29 7.81 16.91 -3.82
CA GLU A 29 6.68 17.34 -4.65
C GLU A 29 5.63 16.22 -4.67
N SER A 30 4.36 16.55 -4.44
CA SER A 30 3.27 15.58 -4.33
C SER A 30 2.20 15.82 -5.39
N VAL A 31 1.73 14.74 -6.02
CA VAL A 31 0.65 14.74 -7.01
C VAL A 31 -0.39 13.71 -6.60
N SER A 32 -1.65 14.14 -6.47
CA SER A 32 -2.76 13.24 -6.15
C SER A 32 -3.08 12.29 -7.30
N SER A 33 -3.79 11.19 -7.00
CA SER A 33 -4.27 10.22 -7.98
C SER A 33 -5.19 10.88 -9.01
N SER A 34 -6.06 11.80 -8.58
CA SER A 34 -6.98 12.53 -9.45
C SER A 34 -6.25 13.40 -10.47
N VAL A 35 -5.22 14.14 -10.04
CA VAL A 35 -4.39 15.00 -10.91
C VAL A 35 -3.52 14.16 -11.84
N SER A 36 -3.12 12.96 -11.41
CA SER A 36 -2.28 12.06 -12.20
C SER A 36 -3.04 11.21 -13.25
N ARG A 37 -4.33 11.44 -13.46
CA ARG A 37 -5.15 10.80 -14.51
C ARG A 37 -4.82 11.34 -15.91
N TRP A 38 -3.53 11.35 -16.25
CA TRP A 38 -3.07 11.82 -17.55
C TRP A 38 -3.59 10.96 -18.69
N LYS A 39 -3.82 11.63 -19.84
CA LYS A 39 -4.31 10.99 -21.06
C LYS A 39 -3.20 10.69 -22.07
N SER A 40 -1.94 11.04 -21.78
CA SER A 40 -0.81 10.84 -22.67
C SER A 40 0.54 10.85 -21.96
N GLU A 41 1.53 10.17 -22.55
CA GLU A 41 2.93 10.15 -22.11
C GLU A 41 3.53 11.55 -21.97
N ARG A 42 3.11 12.50 -22.85
CA ARG A 42 3.62 13.87 -22.82
C ARG A 42 3.37 14.57 -21.47
N HIS A 43 2.22 14.30 -20.84
CA HIS A 43 1.89 14.89 -19.53
C HIS A 43 2.78 14.30 -18.43
N ALA A 44 2.92 12.98 -18.37
CA ALA A 44 3.80 12.33 -17.40
C ALA A 44 5.24 12.84 -17.52
N LYS A 45 5.78 12.89 -18.74
CA LYS A 45 7.10 13.45 -19.02
C LYS A 45 7.24 14.92 -18.57
N LYS A 46 6.20 15.75 -18.77
CA LYS A 46 6.22 17.15 -18.35
C LYS A 46 6.31 17.28 -16.83
N VAL A 47 5.54 16.46 -16.08
CA VAL A 47 5.52 16.48 -14.62
C VAL A 47 6.89 16.06 -14.06
N VAL A 48 7.43 14.92 -14.48
CA VAL A 48 8.74 14.43 -14.02
C VAL A 48 9.84 15.46 -14.30
N ARG A 49 9.85 16.05 -15.51
CA ARG A 49 10.82 17.07 -15.89
C ARG A 49 10.70 18.36 -15.05
N ARG A 50 9.47 18.81 -14.73
CA ARG A 50 9.24 20.03 -13.93
C ARG A 50 9.67 19.84 -12.48
N ALA A 51 9.36 18.68 -11.91
CA ALA A 51 9.77 18.31 -10.56
C ALA A 51 11.31 18.19 -10.43
N ARG A 52 12.03 18.02 -11.55
CA ARG A 52 13.47 17.71 -11.53
C ARG A 52 13.78 16.59 -10.54
N ALA A 53 12.90 15.59 -10.49
CA ALA A 53 12.97 14.52 -9.51
C ALA A 53 14.24 13.68 -9.69
N ASP A 54 14.90 13.35 -8.58
CA ASP A 54 15.95 12.34 -8.52
C ASP A 54 15.34 10.94 -8.50
N ILE A 55 14.14 10.84 -7.91
CA ILE A 55 13.34 9.61 -7.86
C ILE A 55 11.84 9.93 -7.89
N VAL A 56 11.07 9.12 -8.60
CA VAL A 56 9.60 9.16 -8.65
C VAL A 56 9.05 7.97 -7.89
N VAL A 57 8.23 8.20 -6.88
CA VAL A 57 7.49 7.15 -6.15
C VAL A 57 6.06 7.11 -6.65
N ASP A 58 5.65 6.01 -7.26
CA ASP A 58 4.29 5.79 -7.78
C ASP A 58 3.51 4.86 -6.85
N ALA A 59 2.65 5.43 -6.00
CA ALA A 59 1.81 4.73 -5.05
C ALA A 59 0.34 4.57 -5.53
N ARG A 60 0.03 4.93 -6.79
CA ARG A 60 -1.36 4.96 -7.29
C ARG A 60 -2.00 3.58 -7.36
N LEU A 61 -1.29 2.57 -7.88
CA LEU A 61 -1.84 1.23 -8.05
C LEU A 61 -2.16 0.60 -6.70
N GLN A 62 -1.24 0.68 -5.73
CA GLN A 62 -1.50 0.19 -4.38
C GLN A 62 -2.64 0.98 -3.71
N GLY A 63 -2.65 2.30 -3.83
CA GLY A 63 -3.71 3.14 -3.27
C GLY A 63 -5.10 2.82 -3.82
N ALA A 64 -5.23 2.56 -5.11
CA ALA A 64 -6.48 2.11 -5.74
C ALA A 64 -6.93 0.74 -5.20
N ILE A 65 -5.99 -0.19 -5.05
CA ILE A 65 -6.28 -1.53 -4.49
C ILE A 65 -6.76 -1.43 -3.04
N ASP A 66 -6.08 -0.65 -2.22
CA ASP A 66 -6.40 -0.49 -0.80
C ASP A 66 -7.78 0.18 -0.60
N SER A 67 -8.14 1.12 -1.48
CA SER A 67 -9.46 1.77 -1.46
C SER A 67 -10.59 0.95 -2.08
N GLY A 68 -10.27 -0.21 -2.69
CA GLY A 68 -11.23 -1.04 -3.41
C GLY A 68 -11.56 -0.53 -4.82
N GLU A 69 -10.82 0.47 -5.33
CA GLU A 69 -10.98 0.95 -6.71
C GLU A 69 -10.45 -0.07 -7.72
N LEU A 70 -11.11 -0.16 -8.87
CA LEU A 70 -10.66 -1.00 -9.97
C LEU A 70 -9.54 -0.30 -10.74
N ILE A 71 -8.41 -0.97 -10.89
CA ILE A 71 -7.35 -0.56 -11.82
C ILE A 71 -7.66 -1.06 -13.24
N ASN A 72 -7.16 -0.36 -14.25
CA ASN A 72 -7.38 -0.67 -15.65
C ASN A 72 -6.09 -0.52 -16.48
N GLU A 73 -6.14 -0.87 -17.75
CA GLU A 73 -4.98 -0.81 -18.69
C GLU A 73 -4.37 0.60 -18.76
N LEU A 74 -5.18 1.64 -18.67
CA LEU A 74 -4.66 3.02 -18.73
C LEU A 74 -3.87 3.37 -17.47
N ASP A 75 -4.17 2.77 -16.33
CA ASP A 75 -3.38 2.96 -15.10
C ASP A 75 -2.01 2.30 -15.24
N VAL A 76 -1.93 1.12 -15.88
CA VAL A 76 -0.68 0.46 -16.26
C VAL A 76 0.11 1.32 -17.26
N GLU A 77 -0.55 1.86 -18.27
CA GLU A 77 0.09 2.77 -19.24
C GLU A 77 0.68 4.02 -18.58
N ARG A 78 -0.03 4.60 -17.60
CA ARG A 78 0.46 5.75 -16.83
C ARG A 78 1.74 5.42 -16.05
N SER A 79 1.81 4.25 -15.42
CA SER A 79 3.02 3.78 -14.74
C SER A 79 4.17 3.58 -15.74
N HIS A 80 3.90 3.00 -16.90
CA HIS A 80 4.88 2.87 -17.97
C HIS A 80 5.39 4.23 -18.51
N TRP A 81 4.50 5.23 -18.66
CA TRP A 81 4.92 6.58 -19.05
C TRP A 81 5.83 7.24 -18.01
N LEU A 82 5.58 7.01 -16.73
CA LEU A 82 6.45 7.48 -15.65
C LEU A 82 7.81 6.80 -15.71
N ALA A 83 7.86 5.47 -15.85
CA ALA A 83 9.10 4.72 -15.99
C ALA A 83 9.94 5.23 -17.20
N LYS A 84 9.30 5.44 -18.35
CA LYS A 84 9.94 6.06 -19.52
C LYS A 84 10.48 7.46 -19.25
N ALA A 85 9.72 8.27 -18.53
CA ALA A 85 10.13 9.63 -18.20
C ALA A 85 11.33 9.62 -17.26
N CYS A 86 11.36 8.73 -16.28
CA CYS A 86 12.48 8.52 -15.36
C CYS A 86 13.73 8.07 -16.11
N GLN A 87 13.66 7.02 -16.94
CA GLN A 87 14.80 6.55 -17.75
C GLN A 87 15.42 7.67 -18.61
N ARG A 88 14.57 8.49 -19.23
CA ARG A 88 15.05 9.61 -20.07
C ARG A 88 15.67 10.76 -19.30
N SER A 89 15.30 10.94 -18.04
CA SER A 89 15.83 12.01 -17.18
C SER A 89 16.95 11.57 -16.26
N GLY A 90 17.28 10.26 -16.21
CA GLY A 90 18.22 9.66 -15.27
C GLY A 90 17.69 9.55 -13.85
N ALA A 91 16.38 9.78 -13.63
CA ALA A 91 15.74 9.59 -12.34
C ALA A 91 15.49 8.11 -12.03
N GLY A 92 15.46 7.74 -10.75
CA GLY A 92 14.95 6.45 -10.32
C GLY A 92 13.41 6.38 -10.42
N TYR A 93 12.88 5.18 -10.66
CA TYR A 93 11.44 4.93 -10.62
C TYR A 93 11.10 3.87 -9.58
N PHE A 94 10.28 4.25 -8.60
CA PHE A 94 9.85 3.40 -7.50
C PHE A 94 8.36 3.10 -7.64
N LEU A 95 8.02 1.91 -8.13
CA LEU A 95 6.65 1.42 -8.25
C LEU A 95 6.24 0.71 -6.95
N VAL A 96 5.19 1.19 -6.29
CA VAL A 96 4.53 0.45 -5.21
C VAL A 96 3.50 -0.48 -5.82
N SER A 97 3.77 -1.77 -5.75
CA SER A 97 2.94 -2.88 -6.20
C SER A 97 2.32 -3.63 -5.02
N SER A 98 1.62 -4.72 -5.27
CA SER A 98 0.85 -5.44 -4.25
C SER A 98 1.12 -6.95 -4.27
N ALA A 99 0.95 -7.59 -3.11
CA ALA A 99 0.90 -9.06 -3.00
C ALA A 99 -0.21 -9.69 -3.87
N ARG A 100 -1.15 -8.88 -4.39
CA ARG A 100 -2.19 -9.34 -5.32
C ARG A 100 -1.68 -9.75 -6.69
N VAL A 101 -0.39 -9.59 -6.99
CA VAL A 101 0.24 -10.23 -8.16
C VAL A 101 0.25 -11.75 -8.05
N PHE A 102 0.07 -12.29 -6.84
CA PHE A 102 0.09 -13.72 -6.56
C PHE A 102 -1.32 -14.29 -6.37
N ALA A 103 -1.54 -15.49 -6.88
CA ALA A 103 -2.81 -16.23 -6.72
C ALA A 103 -3.07 -16.62 -5.25
N GLY A 104 -2.04 -16.98 -4.53
CA GLY A 104 -2.13 -17.44 -3.16
C GLY A 104 -2.05 -18.98 -3.03
N ASP A 105 -1.69 -19.67 -4.09
CA ASP A 105 -1.67 -21.13 -4.13
C ASP A 105 -0.42 -21.77 -3.48
N ALA A 106 0.57 -20.95 -3.12
CA ALA A 106 1.79 -21.45 -2.50
C ALA A 106 1.57 -21.76 -1.01
N GLU A 107 2.06 -22.94 -0.55
CA GLU A 107 2.03 -23.30 0.87
C GLU A 107 2.92 -22.38 1.73
N ARG A 108 3.97 -21.82 1.14
CA ARG A 108 4.91 -20.89 1.76
C ARG A 108 4.62 -19.45 1.36
N GLY A 109 5.16 -18.48 2.09
CA GLY A 109 5.21 -17.09 1.64
C GLY A 109 5.96 -16.95 0.32
N TYR A 110 5.48 -16.08 -0.58
CA TYR A 110 6.08 -15.80 -1.87
C TYR A 110 7.42 -15.08 -1.73
N ARG A 111 8.39 -15.45 -2.55
CA ARG A 111 9.71 -14.82 -2.66
C ARG A 111 9.69 -13.77 -3.77
N GLU A 112 10.65 -12.87 -3.76
CA GLU A 112 10.78 -11.82 -4.78
C GLU A 112 10.99 -12.39 -6.19
N GLN A 113 11.62 -13.57 -6.29
CA GLN A 113 11.89 -14.29 -7.54
C GLN A 113 10.70 -15.10 -8.07
N ASP A 114 9.68 -15.34 -7.25
CA ASP A 114 8.51 -16.07 -7.69
C ASP A 114 7.77 -15.24 -8.76
N PRO A 115 7.38 -15.86 -9.89
CA PRO A 115 6.68 -15.14 -10.94
C PRO A 115 5.27 -14.77 -10.47
N PRO A 116 4.77 -13.57 -10.88
CA PRO A 116 3.35 -13.24 -10.74
C PRO A 116 2.49 -14.32 -11.41
N ASP A 117 1.52 -14.87 -10.68
CA ASP A 117 0.70 -16.00 -11.11
C ASP A 117 -0.80 -15.80 -10.91
N ASN A 118 -1.24 -14.61 -10.41
CA ASN A 118 -2.66 -14.36 -10.18
C ASN A 118 -3.42 -14.18 -11.50
N PRO A 119 -4.38 -15.07 -11.83
CA PRO A 119 -5.15 -15.02 -13.08
C PRO A 119 -6.24 -13.93 -13.08
N GLU A 120 -6.56 -13.34 -11.94
CA GLU A 120 -7.52 -12.25 -11.83
C GLU A 120 -7.05 -11.01 -12.61
N THR A 121 -7.98 -10.18 -13.08
CA THR A 121 -7.66 -8.94 -13.83
C THR A 121 -6.68 -8.05 -13.08
N VAL A 122 -6.88 -7.84 -11.77
CA VAL A 122 -5.97 -7.04 -10.96
C VAL A 122 -4.56 -7.62 -10.92
N GLY A 123 -4.42 -8.94 -10.77
CA GLY A 123 -3.12 -9.61 -10.76
C GLY A 123 -2.38 -9.44 -12.10
N ARG A 124 -3.07 -9.66 -13.23
CA ARG A 124 -2.50 -9.47 -14.56
C ARG A 124 -2.06 -8.03 -14.83
N LEU A 125 -2.87 -7.05 -14.43
CA LEU A 125 -2.55 -5.62 -14.60
C LEU A 125 -1.33 -5.22 -13.77
N LEU A 126 -1.25 -5.65 -12.51
CA LEU A 126 -0.08 -5.41 -11.66
C LEU A 126 1.17 -6.07 -12.25
N ALA A 127 1.09 -7.33 -12.67
CA ALA A 127 2.20 -8.05 -13.30
C ALA A 127 2.69 -7.33 -14.56
N SER A 128 1.77 -6.83 -15.39
CA SER A 128 2.09 -6.02 -16.57
C SER A 128 2.80 -4.70 -16.20
N ALA A 129 2.33 -3.99 -15.17
CA ALA A 129 2.96 -2.76 -14.71
C ALA A 129 4.39 -3.02 -14.19
N GLU A 130 4.59 -4.08 -13.42
CA GLU A 130 5.91 -4.49 -12.93
C GLU A 130 6.86 -4.88 -14.06
N GLN A 131 6.40 -5.69 -15.02
CA GLN A 131 7.20 -6.11 -16.16
C GLN A 131 7.65 -4.90 -16.98
N ARG A 132 6.71 -4.01 -17.35
CA ARG A 132 7.02 -2.79 -18.11
C ARG A 132 7.97 -1.87 -17.34
N THR A 133 7.88 -1.81 -16.02
CA THR A 133 8.81 -1.04 -15.18
C THR A 133 10.22 -1.58 -15.32
N ARG A 134 10.40 -2.91 -15.14
CA ARG A 134 11.71 -3.58 -15.24
C ARG A 134 12.35 -3.44 -16.63
N GLU A 135 11.54 -3.57 -17.68
CA GLU A 135 12.01 -3.47 -19.07
C GLU A 135 12.35 -2.05 -19.50
N THR A 136 11.79 -1.04 -18.82
CA THR A 136 11.87 0.35 -19.29
C THR A 136 12.85 1.20 -18.51
N CYS A 137 12.98 1.00 -17.20
CA CYS A 137 13.79 1.85 -16.34
C CYS A 137 14.84 1.01 -15.61
N GLU A 138 16.13 1.23 -15.90
CA GLU A 138 17.23 0.51 -15.27
C GLU A 138 17.28 0.77 -13.75
N ARG A 139 17.14 2.04 -13.36
CA ARG A 139 17.10 2.45 -11.96
C ARG A 139 15.66 2.35 -11.43
N HIS A 140 15.19 1.12 -11.21
CA HIS A 140 13.84 0.88 -10.72
C HIS A 140 13.79 0.13 -9.39
N VAL A 141 12.74 0.41 -8.63
CA VAL A 141 12.27 -0.43 -7.53
C VAL A 141 10.85 -0.87 -7.84
N VAL A 142 10.57 -2.15 -7.66
CA VAL A 142 9.22 -2.69 -7.52
C VAL A 142 9.08 -3.16 -6.08
N LEU A 143 8.31 -2.43 -5.26
CA LEU A 143 8.02 -2.83 -3.89
C LEU A 143 6.61 -3.43 -3.82
N ARG A 144 6.53 -4.75 -3.62
CA ARG A 144 5.26 -5.43 -3.39
C ARG A 144 4.93 -5.36 -1.90
N LEU A 145 3.77 -4.79 -1.59
CA LEU A 145 3.27 -4.66 -0.22
C LEU A 145 2.16 -5.68 0.06
N GLY A 146 2.03 -6.09 1.32
CA GLY A 146 0.77 -6.63 1.83
C GLY A 146 -0.36 -5.59 1.78
N PRO A 147 -1.62 -5.95 2.12
CA PRO A 147 -2.72 -5.00 2.23
C PRO A 147 -2.35 -3.86 3.18
N VAL A 148 -2.50 -2.60 2.74
CA VAL A 148 -2.17 -1.45 3.57
C VAL A 148 -3.42 -0.99 4.33
N PHE A 149 -3.29 -0.84 5.65
CA PHE A 149 -4.33 -0.26 6.50
C PHE A 149 -3.85 1.04 7.14
N SER A 150 -4.78 1.94 7.44
CA SER A 150 -4.49 3.28 7.93
C SER A 150 -5.69 3.88 8.67
N ALA A 151 -5.42 4.79 9.58
CA ALA A 151 -6.47 5.63 10.17
C ALA A 151 -7.04 6.64 9.15
N ALA A 152 -6.30 6.99 8.12
CA ALA A 152 -6.66 7.97 7.11
C ALA A 152 -6.93 7.33 5.75
N GLY A 153 -7.87 7.91 4.99
CA GLY A 153 -8.24 7.44 3.66
C GLY A 153 -9.16 6.21 3.69
N ILE A 154 -9.52 5.75 2.50
CA ILE A 154 -10.34 4.55 2.31
C ILE A 154 -9.41 3.35 2.21
N ASN A 155 -9.59 2.36 3.07
CA ASN A 155 -8.76 1.15 3.14
C ASN A 155 -9.48 0.05 3.93
N VAL A 156 -8.87 -1.13 4.05
CA VAL A 156 -9.47 -2.29 4.71
C VAL A 156 -9.89 -2.00 6.16
N LEU A 157 -9.11 -1.21 6.91
CA LEU A 157 -9.46 -0.84 8.29
C LEU A 157 -10.69 0.07 8.32
N SER A 158 -10.72 1.14 7.51
CA SER A 158 -11.86 2.07 7.49
C SER A 158 -13.15 1.39 7.07
N HIS A 159 -13.12 0.53 6.03
CA HIS A 159 -14.29 -0.26 5.62
C HIS A 159 -14.78 -1.17 6.74
N MET A 160 -13.87 -1.86 7.40
CA MET A 160 -14.24 -2.81 8.47
C MET A 160 -14.77 -2.08 9.71
N LEU A 161 -14.15 -0.97 10.12
CA LEU A 161 -14.63 -0.16 11.25
C LEU A 161 -16.00 0.47 10.95
N GLU A 162 -16.27 0.92 9.73
CA GLU A 162 -17.61 1.41 9.35
C GLU A 162 -18.66 0.32 9.49
N GLN A 163 -18.37 -0.91 9.06
CA GLN A 163 -19.27 -2.05 9.23
C GLN A 163 -19.48 -2.39 10.70
N LEU A 164 -18.41 -2.43 11.51
CA LEU A 164 -18.50 -2.65 12.95
C LEU A 164 -19.33 -1.58 13.65
N ILE A 165 -19.19 -0.31 13.27
CA ILE A 165 -19.98 0.81 13.81
C ILE A 165 -21.44 0.72 13.40
N ALA A 166 -21.73 0.26 12.20
CA ALA A 166 -23.10 0.04 11.73
C ALA A 166 -23.80 -1.11 12.50
N GLY A 167 -23.03 -2.03 13.07
CA GLY A 167 -23.53 -3.19 13.79
C GLY A 167 -24.09 -4.28 12.89
N GLY A 168 -24.65 -5.32 13.52
CA GLY A 168 -25.21 -6.47 12.82
C GLY A 168 -24.18 -7.58 12.56
N SER A 169 -24.51 -8.49 11.63
CA SER A 169 -23.67 -9.63 11.29
C SER A 169 -22.72 -9.30 10.14
N LEU A 170 -21.42 -9.47 10.38
CA LEU A 170 -20.37 -9.34 9.38
C LEU A 170 -19.92 -10.73 8.92
N LEU A 171 -20.14 -11.04 7.64
CA LEU A 171 -19.63 -12.25 7.00
C LEU A 171 -18.20 -12.02 6.51
N LEU A 172 -17.25 -12.77 7.06
CA LEU A 172 -15.83 -12.54 6.87
C LEU A 172 -15.10 -13.80 6.37
N ASP A 173 -14.25 -13.61 5.37
CA ASP A 173 -13.42 -14.67 4.84
C ASP A 173 -12.26 -15.00 5.81
N ASN A 174 -12.06 -16.30 6.08
CA ASN A 174 -10.91 -16.80 6.83
C ASN A 174 -9.97 -17.66 5.96
N GLN A 175 -10.27 -17.84 4.68
CA GLN A 175 -9.51 -18.73 3.78
C GLN A 175 -8.31 -18.02 3.18
N LEU A 176 -8.45 -16.72 2.85
CA LEU A 176 -7.35 -15.95 2.28
C LEU A 176 -6.50 -15.34 3.40
N ARG A 177 -5.24 -15.80 3.49
CA ARG A 177 -4.24 -15.25 4.40
C ARG A 177 -3.33 -14.25 3.69
N GLY A 178 -2.96 -13.20 4.40
CA GLY A 178 -1.99 -12.20 3.97
C GLY A 178 -1.32 -11.55 5.17
N CYS A 179 -0.36 -10.69 4.94
CA CYS A 179 0.36 -9.97 5.98
C CYS A 179 0.09 -8.47 5.81
N PRO A 180 -0.90 -7.89 6.50
CA PRO A 180 -1.23 -6.48 6.35
C PRO A 180 -0.10 -5.58 6.89
N VAL A 181 -0.01 -4.37 6.36
CA VAL A 181 1.00 -3.36 6.72
C VAL A 181 0.30 -2.08 7.14
N GLU A 182 0.69 -1.53 8.29
CA GLU A 182 0.22 -0.20 8.67
C GLU A 182 0.90 0.88 7.80
N SER A 183 0.16 1.91 7.41
CA SER A 183 0.60 2.94 6.47
C SER A 183 1.82 3.73 6.92
N LEU A 184 1.96 4.03 8.23
CA LEU A 184 3.15 4.71 8.78
C LEU A 184 4.37 3.80 8.75
N ASP A 185 4.19 2.49 8.95
CA ASP A 185 5.27 1.51 8.83
C ASP A 185 5.70 1.36 7.37
N ALA A 186 4.76 1.26 6.43
CA ALA A 186 5.07 1.28 5.01
C ALA A 186 5.79 2.56 4.58
N ALA A 187 5.36 3.72 5.10
CA ALA A 187 6.01 5.01 4.85
C ALA A 187 7.45 5.05 5.39
N ARG A 188 7.67 4.54 6.61
CA ARG A 188 9.02 4.39 7.21
C ARG A 188 9.94 3.55 6.32
N VAL A 189 9.41 2.45 5.78
CA VAL A 189 10.16 1.56 4.89
C VAL A 189 10.55 2.26 3.60
N VAL A 190 9.59 2.88 2.91
CA VAL A 190 9.87 3.61 1.67
C VAL A 190 10.86 4.76 1.94
N ALA A 191 10.68 5.53 3.01
CA ALA A 191 11.58 6.62 3.38
C ALA A 191 13.00 6.10 3.67
N GLY A 192 13.13 4.97 4.39
CA GLY A 192 14.43 4.35 4.66
C GLY A 192 15.15 3.87 3.40
N MET A 193 14.41 3.36 2.39
CA MET A 193 14.97 3.03 1.08
C MET A 193 15.42 4.30 0.34
N LEU A 194 14.60 5.36 0.35
CA LEU A 194 14.92 6.66 -0.25
C LEU A 194 16.17 7.29 0.38
N ASP A 195 16.31 7.22 1.71
CA ASP A 195 17.50 7.71 2.42
C ASP A 195 18.79 7.02 1.93
N GLN A 196 18.73 5.69 1.74
CA GLN A 196 19.88 4.92 1.26
C GLN A 196 20.20 5.20 -0.20
N PHE A 197 19.20 5.33 -1.07
CA PHE A 197 19.41 5.80 -2.45
C PHE A 197 20.02 7.21 -2.48
N GLY A 198 19.56 8.10 -1.60
CA GLY A 198 20.13 9.43 -1.44
C GLY A 198 21.56 9.44 -0.95
N ALA A 199 21.99 8.40 -0.24
CA ALA A 199 23.35 8.16 0.18
C ALA A 199 24.21 7.40 -0.86
N GLY A 200 23.65 7.09 -2.05
CA GLY A 200 24.36 6.44 -3.15
C GLY A 200 24.23 4.92 -3.20
N ALA A 201 23.27 4.32 -2.52
CA ALA A 201 23.02 2.89 -2.68
C ALA A 201 22.55 2.56 -4.11
N GLU A 202 23.07 1.47 -4.68
CA GLU A 202 22.70 0.95 -6.02
C GLU A 202 21.87 -0.36 -5.90
N ALA A 203 20.96 -0.40 -4.93
CA ALA A 203 20.13 -1.57 -4.63
C ALA A 203 18.79 -1.50 -5.39
N TRP A 204 18.85 -1.42 -6.72
CA TRP A 204 17.69 -1.44 -7.60
C TRP A 204 17.14 -2.87 -7.75
N GLY A 205 15.83 -3.02 -7.97
CA GLY A 205 15.22 -4.33 -8.19
C GLY A 205 13.84 -4.52 -7.54
N THR A 206 13.44 -5.77 -7.37
CA THR A 206 12.14 -6.14 -6.79
C THR A 206 12.30 -6.53 -5.32
N TYR A 207 11.45 -5.99 -4.47
CA TYR A 207 11.42 -6.20 -3.03
C TYR A 207 10.02 -6.49 -2.54
N HIS A 208 9.96 -7.22 -1.44
CA HIS A 208 8.73 -7.47 -0.69
C HIS A 208 8.79 -6.77 0.66
N TYR A 209 7.65 -6.22 1.10
CA TYR A 209 7.47 -5.80 2.47
C TYR A 209 6.06 -6.09 2.98
N CYS A 210 5.99 -6.74 4.12
CA CYS A 210 4.74 -7.00 4.84
C CYS A 210 5.04 -7.20 6.33
N SER A 211 4.00 -7.29 7.14
CA SER A 211 4.09 -7.63 8.57
C SER A 211 4.75 -9.00 8.81
N THR A 212 5.27 -9.20 10.02
CA THR A 212 5.78 -10.51 10.47
C THR A 212 4.69 -11.58 10.56
N ASP A 213 3.42 -11.15 10.79
CA ASP A 213 2.33 -12.04 11.13
C ASP A 213 1.31 -12.10 10.00
N ALA A 214 1.05 -13.30 9.51
CA ALA A 214 -0.05 -13.55 8.59
C ALA A 214 -1.38 -13.55 9.35
N THR A 215 -2.41 -13.03 8.70
CA THR A 215 -3.79 -13.01 9.21
C THR A 215 -4.78 -13.17 8.06
N ASN A 216 -6.06 -13.34 8.39
CA ASN A 216 -7.19 -13.30 7.45
C ASN A 216 -8.17 -12.20 7.84
N CYS A 217 -9.22 -12.01 7.05
CA CYS A 217 -10.19 -10.95 7.32
C CYS A 217 -10.90 -11.12 8.66
N TYR A 218 -11.20 -12.36 9.07
CA TYR A 218 -11.87 -12.64 10.33
C TYR A 218 -10.98 -12.29 11.53
N GLU A 219 -9.74 -12.81 11.59
CA GLU A 219 -8.78 -12.50 12.65
C GLU A 219 -8.45 -10.99 12.75
N PHE A 220 -8.40 -10.31 11.59
CA PHE A 220 -8.18 -8.87 11.55
C PHE A 220 -9.38 -8.11 12.12
N ALA A 221 -10.62 -8.52 11.78
CA ALA A 221 -11.84 -7.94 12.34
C ALA A 221 -11.96 -8.13 13.84
N GLU A 222 -11.60 -9.30 14.37
CA GLU A 222 -11.56 -9.55 15.83
C GLU A 222 -10.63 -8.56 16.54
N ALA A 223 -9.44 -8.32 15.99
CA ALA A 223 -8.48 -7.38 16.58
C ALA A 223 -9.00 -5.92 16.51
N LEU A 224 -9.68 -5.54 15.43
CA LEU A 224 -10.31 -4.23 15.31
C LEU A 224 -11.49 -4.08 16.28
N LEU A 225 -12.35 -5.09 16.40
CA LEU A 225 -13.47 -5.10 17.33
C LEU A 225 -13.00 -4.95 18.77
N ALA A 226 -11.99 -5.74 19.18
CA ALA A 226 -11.40 -5.64 20.51
C ALA A 226 -10.82 -4.26 20.80
N SER A 227 -10.16 -3.62 19.81
CA SER A 227 -9.62 -2.27 19.97
C SER A 227 -10.73 -1.21 19.98
N ALA A 228 -11.76 -1.34 19.12
CA ALA A 228 -12.88 -0.40 19.05
C ALA A 228 -13.74 -0.43 20.32
N SER A 229 -13.88 -1.59 20.96
CA SER A 229 -14.65 -1.77 22.21
C SER A 229 -14.10 -0.97 23.39
N GLN A 230 -12.89 -0.44 23.30
CA GLN A 230 -12.33 0.45 24.31
C GLN A 230 -12.85 1.89 24.22
N PHE A 231 -13.60 2.24 23.18
CA PHE A 231 -14.15 3.59 22.96
C PHE A 231 -15.60 3.66 23.40
N SER A 232 -15.92 4.61 24.27
CA SER A 232 -17.24 4.77 24.91
C SER A 232 -18.42 4.99 23.94
N ARG A 233 -18.14 5.42 22.71
CA ARG A 233 -19.14 5.65 21.67
C ARG A 233 -19.35 4.44 20.73
N PHE A 234 -18.65 3.35 20.97
CA PHE A 234 -18.80 2.11 20.24
C PHE A 234 -19.51 1.09 21.09
N SER A 235 -20.58 0.45 20.56
CA SER A 235 -21.29 -0.63 21.25
C SER A 235 -20.97 -1.96 20.59
N PRO A 236 -20.20 -2.84 21.23
CA PRO A 236 -19.88 -4.15 20.68
C PRO A 236 -21.06 -5.13 20.69
N ASP A 237 -22.07 -4.92 21.56
CA ASP A 237 -23.17 -5.86 21.78
C ASP A 237 -24.05 -6.07 20.55
N GLY A 238 -24.04 -5.13 19.61
CA GLY A 238 -24.77 -5.21 18.35
C GLY A 238 -23.99 -5.85 17.19
N VAL A 239 -22.75 -6.36 17.43
CA VAL A 239 -21.87 -6.86 16.38
C VAL A 239 -21.67 -8.36 16.49
N GLN A 240 -21.90 -9.08 15.40
CA GLN A 240 -21.62 -10.52 15.28
C GLN A 240 -20.68 -10.79 14.12
N LEU A 241 -19.50 -11.33 14.43
CA LEU A 241 -18.56 -11.81 13.41
C LEU A 241 -18.94 -13.23 13.01
N GLN A 242 -19.17 -13.46 11.74
CA GLN A 242 -19.53 -14.77 11.19
C GLN A 242 -18.57 -15.15 10.08
N LEU A 243 -18.24 -16.44 10.01
CA LEU A 243 -17.41 -16.96 8.94
C LEU A 243 -18.22 -17.06 7.65
N LEU A 244 -17.64 -16.54 6.56
CA LEU A 244 -18.18 -16.78 5.24
C LEU A 244 -17.91 -18.25 4.87
N GLU A 245 -18.98 -19.04 4.75
CA GLU A 245 -18.88 -20.39 4.24
C GLU A 245 -18.55 -20.37 2.74
N GLY A 246 -17.40 -20.91 2.37
CA GLY A 246 -16.92 -20.94 1.00
C GLY A 246 -16.31 -22.29 0.64
N PRO A 247 -16.17 -22.62 -0.66
CA PRO A 247 -15.50 -23.83 -1.12
C PRO A 247 -14.00 -23.73 -0.82
N GLY A 248 -13.66 -24.20 0.27
CA GLY A 248 -12.55 -24.44 1.08
C GLY A 248 -11.17 -24.69 0.49
N ARG A 249 -10.55 -23.80 -0.30
CA ARG A 249 -9.10 -23.81 -0.44
C ARG A 249 -8.50 -22.62 0.28
N ALA A 250 -7.69 -22.91 1.31
CA ALA A 250 -6.92 -21.86 1.97
C ALA A 250 -5.93 -21.26 0.97
N LEU A 251 -5.98 -19.95 0.79
CA LEU A 251 -5.06 -19.18 -0.03
C LEU A 251 -4.06 -18.43 0.85
N ASN A 252 -2.81 -18.33 0.42
CA ASN A 252 -1.75 -17.69 1.17
C ASN A 252 -1.00 -16.68 0.30
N ARG A 253 -1.28 -15.38 0.46
CA ARG A 253 -0.57 -14.27 -0.19
C ARG A 253 0.49 -13.63 0.70
N SER A 254 1.00 -14.35 1.69
CA SER A 254 2.11 -13.87 2.52
C SER A 254 3.38 -13.70 1.71
N LEU A 255 4.18 -12.70 2.05
CA LEU A 255 5.42 -12.37 1.36
C LEU A 255 6.63 -12.71 2.24
N GLN A 256 7.70 -13.24 1.66
CA GLN A 256 9.01 -13.30 2.28
C GLN A 256 9.75 -11.98 1.99
N CYS A 257 10.34 -11.40 3.03
CA CYS A 257 10.97 -10.07 2.98
C CYS A 257 12.49 -10.16 3.20
N SER A 258 13.13 -11.22 2.73
CA SER A 258 14.56 -11.44 2.93
C SER A 258 15.42 -10.47 2.14
N ALA A 259 15.04 -10.13 0.92
CA ALA A 259 15.80 -9.23 0.06
C ALA A 259 15.86 -7.81 0.62
N ILE A 260 14.75 -7.25 1.07
CA ILE A 260 14.73 -5.89 1.66
C ILE A 260 15.54 -5.84 2.96
N ARG A 261 15.49 -6.91 3.77
CA ARG A 261 16.30 -7.03 4.98
C ARG A 261 17.78 -7.05 4.67
N SER A 262 18.19 -7.80 3.66
CA SER A 262 19.61 -7.93 3.26
C SER A 262 20.14 -6.67 2.60
N ALA A 263 19.35 -6.03 1.71
CA ALA A 263 19.80 -4.88 0.94
C ALA A 263 19.73 -3.56 1.74
N PHE A 264 18.71 -3.39 2.59
CA PHE A 264 18.42 -2.13 3.28
C PHE A 264 18.44 -2.23 4.80
N ALA A 265 18.76 -3.39 5.38
CA ALA A 265 18.67 -3.67 6.82
C ALA A 265 17.28 -3.39 7.44
N ILE A 266 16.22 -3.38 6.61
CA ILE A 266 14.85 -3.12 7.05
C ILE A 266 14.25 -4.41 7.63
N LYS A 267 13.79 -4.32 8.88
CA LYS A 267 13.10 -5.41 9.58
C LYS A 267 11.59 -5.20 9.52
N GLN A 268 10.88 -6.33 9.43
CA GLN A 268 9.43 -6.36 9.54
C GLN A 268 8.98 -6.08 10.98
N VAL A 269 7.79 -5.52 11.12
CA VAL A 269 7.11 -5.26 12.39
C VAL A 269 5.75 -5.95 12.36
N SER A 270 5.27 -6.42 13.52
CA SER A 270 3.93 -7.00 13.63
C SER A 270 2.85 -5.93 13.40
N TRP A 271 1.86 -6.23 12.55
CA TRP A 271 0.71 -5.35 12.32
C TRP A 271 -0.09 -5.12 13.60
N ARG A 272 -0.10 -6.11 14.52
CA ARG A 272 -0.81 -6.02 15.81
C ARG A 272 -0.29 -4.88 16.68
N SER A 273 0.98 -4.51 16.54
CA SER A 273 1.60 -3.40 17.28
C SER A 273 1.00 -2.04 16.93
N PHE A 274 0.35 -1.91 15.77
CA PHE A 274 -0.20 -0.65 15.29
C PHE A 274 -1.71 -0.54 15.48
N VAL A 275 -2.44 -1.66 15.65
CA VAL A 275 -3.90 -1.70 15.61
C VAL A 275 -4.54 -0.73 16.59
N ALA A 276 -4.14 -0.78 17.88
CA ALA A 276 -4.75 0.04 18.90
C ALA A 276 -4.59 1.54 18.63
N ASP A 277 -3.40 1.97 18.20
CA ASP A 277 -3.12 3.36 17.90
C ASP A 277 -3.84 3.82 16.63
N THR A 278 -3.86 2.98 15.59
CA THR A 278 -4.54 3.28 14.33
C THR A 278 -6.05 3.40 14.52
N VAL A 279 -6.67 2.50 15.29
CA VAL A 279 -8.10 2.56 15.64
C VAL A 279 -8.41 3.83 16.45
N ARG A 280 -7.56 4.18 17.43
CA ARG A 280 -7.70 5.41 18.20
C ARG A 280 -7.66 6.64 17.32
N GLN A 281 -6.69 6.72 16.39
CA GLN A 281 -6.57 7.84 15.46
C GLN A 281 -7.78 7.93 14.53
N TYR A 282 -8.30 6.79 14.04
CA TYR A 282 -9.50 6.74 13.21
C TYR A 282 -10.71 7.35 13.92
N PHE A 283 -11.00 6.94 15.17
CA PHE A 283 -12.12 7.49 15.95
C PHE A 283 -11.93 8.99 16.25
N TYR A 284 -10.72 9.43 16.53
CA TYR A 284 -10.42 10.85 16.74
C TYR A 284 -10.68 11.69 15.48
N GLN A 285 -10.20 11.25 14.31
CA GLN A 285 -10.46 11.93 13.03
C GLN A 285 -11.96 11.96 12.68
N ARG A 286 -12.67 10.87 12.93
CA ARG A 286 -14.11 10.79 12.71
C ARG A 286 -14.88 11.80 13.58
N GLN A 287 -14.50 11.97 14.83
CA GLN A 287 -15.09 12.97 15.73
C GLN A 287 -14.87 14.40 15.23
N GLN A 288 -13.66 14.72 14.78
CA GLN A 288 -13.36 16.04 14.21
C GLN A 288 -14.17 16.33 12.95
N GLN A 289 -14.33 15.36 12.07
CA GLN A 289 -15.14 15.51 10.85
C GLN A 289 -16.63 15.71 11.15
N GLN A 290 -17.17 15.05 12.18
CA GLN A 290 -18.54 15.24 12.62
C GLN A 290 -18.74 16.65 13.21
N ALA A 291 -17.87 17.08 14.11
CA ALA A 291 -17.91 18.44 14.68
C ALA A 291 -17.80 19.55 13.62
N SER A 292 -17.02 19.33 12.56
CA SER A 292 -16.88 20.29 11.44
C SER A 292 -18.09 20.35 10.50
N LYS A 293 -18.99 19.36 10.54
CA LYS A 293 -20.24 19.34 9.74
C LYS A 293 -21.42 19.96 10.48
N GLU A 294 -21.31 20.09 11.79
CA GLU A 294 -22.34 20.67 12.67
C GLU A 294 -22.17 22.20 12.84
N LEU A 295 -21.07 22.75 12.35
CA LEU A 295 -20.76 24.19 12.27
C LEU A 295 -21.08 24.75 10.88
#